data_60a3a367f935ddb5da5659ed8279db85
#
_entry.id   60a3a367f935ddb5da5659ed8279db85
#
_cell.length_a   1.000
_cell.length_b   1.000
_cell.length_c   1.000
_cell.angle_alpha   90.00
_cell.angle_beta   90.00
_cell.angle_gamma   90.00
#
_symmetry.space_group_name_H-M   'P 1'
#
loop_
_entity.id
_entity.type
_entity.pdbx_description
1 polymer ?
#
loop_
_entity_poly.entity_id
_entity_poly.type
_entity_poly.pdbx_seq_one_letter_code
_entity_poly.pdbx_strand_id
1 'polypeptide(L)'
;MTKTPDFTHATYKLVRCIGCDATVSVCRPQEGEYAQCPRCHHKLQSGSRWSLKRCSLIALSILILMPFALGYPLLSLDLLGTKIDASVWKGIWKMAVEGYSYTAFMIFICAVLMPVSFAILVIMLQISKLLKIKPRNVLLFVGYIKPWVMFDVYLVALAVTMFKVREYATLEVDVYLIAFIFTALLTTLLFIKINLDDLWHDFYPEQKPVTASDKPLELCTACDYTFLKEDQKYDHRHRAICPRCASLIETPDSIKLQRVWATLVAGIIMLFPANLLPISGVYLTGNLSQDTLMSGVMSFISMGSYFVAFVVFFASIFVPVSKILIMLYLLASVHFKWQHSIKWQMRLLHIVHFVGRWSMLDLFVLALMMSLVTRGQIINFTVGPAAFYFGAAVFLTMISTSQFDSRLIWKVYDRKQ
;
A
#
# COMPACT_ATOMS: atom_id res chain seq x y z
N MET A 1 27.79 -12.72 27.33
CA MET A 1 27.11 -12.47 28.62
C MET A 1 25.81 -11.73 28.31
N THR A 2 24.71 -12.44 28.11
CA THR A 2 23.38 -11.91 27.89
C THR A 2 22.81 -11.49 29.25
N LYS A 3 22.67 -10.18 29.48
CA LYS A 3 21.96 -9.64 30.64
C LYS A 3 20.52 -10.16 30.59
N THR A 4 20.15 -11.02 31.53
CA THR A 4 18.76 -11.32 31.82
C THR A 4 18.06 -10.00 32.21
N PRO A 5 16.96 -9.59 31.53
CA PRO A 5 16.26 -8.38 31.90
C PRO A 5 15.60 -8.56 33.27
N ASP A 6 15.80 -7.55 34.13
CA ASP A 6 15.19 -7.46 35.46
C ASP A 6 13.68 -7.22 35.30
N PHE A 7 12.87 -8.24 35.54
CA PHE A 7 11.41 -8.26 35.32
C PHE A 7 10.57 -7.69 36.47
N THR A 8 11.20 -7.09 37.49
CA THR A 8 10.52 -6.73 38.76
C THR A 8 9.60 -5.51 38.70
N HIS A 9 9.60 -4.69 37.64
CA HIS A 9 8.71 -3.52 37.49
C HIS A 9 8.07 -3.36 36.10
N ALA A 10 7.98 -4.42 35.30
CA ALA A 10 7.38 -4.34 33.97
C ALA A 10 5.85 -4.33 34.06
N THR A 11 5.21 -3.24 33.73
CA THR A 11 3.75 -3.18 33.57
C THR A 11 3.34 -3.98 32.33
N TYR A 12 2.82 -5.18 32.55
CA TYR A 12 2.26 -6.02 31.49
C TYR A 12 0.90 -5.47 31.07
N LYS A 13 0.67 -5.37 29.76
CA LYS A 13 -0.67 -5.12 29.21
C LYS A 13 -1.15 -6.34 28.43
N LEU A 14 -2.42 -6.68 28.59
CA LEU A 14 -3.07 -7.70 27.77
C LEU A 14 -3.48 -7.10 26.44
N VAL A 15 -3.06 -7.72 25.33
CA VAL A 15 -3.37 -7.32 23.97
C VAL A 15 -3.90 -8.52 23.22
N ARG A 16 -5.03 -8.38 22.52
CA ARG A 16 -5.46 -9.37 21.53
C ARG A 16 -4.72 -9.14 20.22
N CYS A 17 -4.13 -10.18 19.69
CA CYS A 17 -3.37 -10.11 18.46
C CYS A 17 -4.28 -9.92 17.25
N ILE A 18 -4.00 -8.90 16.42
CA ILE A 18 -4.76 -8.63 15.18
C ILE A 18 -4.61 -9.78 14.18
N GLY A 19 -3.47 -10.47 14.19
CA GLY A 19 -3.19 -11.55 13.24
C GLY A 19 -3.88 -12.86 13.55
N CYS A 20 -4.02 -13.25 14.84
CA CYS A 20 -4.50 -14.57 15.24
C CYS A 20 -5.54 -14.57 16.38
N ASP A 21 -5.94 -13.39 16.83
CA ASP A 21 -6.92 -13.20 17.92
C ASP A 21 -6.50 -13.77 19.29
N ALA A 22 -5.27 -14.28 19.43
CA ALA A 22 -4.75 -14.77 20.70
C ALA A 22 -4.53 -13.64 21.70
N THR A 23 -4.90 -13.83 22.95
CA THR A 23 -4.59 -12.90 24.05
C THR A 23 -3.15 -13.11 24.50
N VAL A 24 -2.36 -12.05 24.46
CA VAL A 24 -0.93 -12.08 24.79
C VAL A 24 -0.64 -10.99 25.81
N SER A 25 0.13 -11.33 26.84
CA SER A 25 0.69 -10.35 27.77
C SER A 25 1.94 -9.72 27.15
N VAL A 26 1.90 -8.42 26.89
CA VAL A 26 3.00 -7.69 26.26
C VAL A 26 3.62 -6.73 27.26
N CYS A 27 4.94 -6.87 27.45
CA CYS A 27 5.75 -5.87 28.11
C CYS A 27 6.17 -4.79 27.12
N ARG A 28 6.35 -3.57 27.59
CA ARG A 28 6.76 -2.46 26.75
C ARG A 28 8.20 -2.68 26.26
N PRO A 29 8.43 -2.84 24.93
CA PRO A 29 9.77 -3.08 24.41
C PRO A 29 10.67 -1.85 24.61
N GLN A 30 11.97 -2.07 24.74
CA GLN A 30 12.98 -1.03 24.78
C GLN A 30 13.21 -0.41 23.39
N GLU A 31 13.96 0.71 23.35
CA GLU A 31 14.27 1.38 22.08
C GLU A 31 15.09 0.46 21.18
N GLY A 32 14.60 0.20 19.96
CA GLY A 32 15.21 -0.76 19.01
C GLY A 32 14.62 -2.17 19.06
N GLU A 33 13.83 -2.51 20.07
CA GLU A 33 13.16 -3.81 20.18
C GLU A 33 11.71 -3.75 19.70
N TYR A 34 11.10 -4.90 19.47
CA TYR A 34 9.68 -5.02 19.16
C TYR A 34 9.10 -6.30 19.79
N ALA A 35 7.88 -6.20 20.29
CA ALA A 35 7.13 -7.33 20.81
C ALA A 35 6.41 -8.04 19.67
N GLN A 36 6.54 -9.38 19.61
CA GLN A 36 5.87 -10.25 18.64
C GLN A 36 4.90 -11.19 19.32
N CYS A 37 3.83 -11.55 18.63
CA CYS A 37 2.92 -12.58 19.07
C CYS A 37 3.64 -13.96 19.03
N PRO A 38 3.66 -14.75 20.13
CA PRO A 38 4.30 -16.05 20.16
C PRO A 38 3.61 -17.07 19.24
N ARG A 39 2.33 -16.85 18.88
CA ARG A 39 1.54 -17.76 18.06
C ARG A 39 1.72 -17.54 16.56
N CYS A 40 1.66 -16.27 16.08
CA CYS A 40 1.67 -15.95 14.66
C CYS A 40 2.83 -15.03 14.23
N HIS A 41 3.71 -14.65 15.15
CA HIS A 41 4.84 -13.73 14.94
C HIS A 41 4.45 -12.34 14.41
N HIS A 42 3.17 -11.97 14.48
CA HIS A 42 2.73 -10.62 14.14
C HIS A 42 3.34 -9.60 15.12
N LYS A 43 3.81 -8.46 14.60
CA LYS A 43 4.38 -7.39 15.41
C LYS A 43 3.30 -6.66 16.19
N LEU A 44 3.30 -6.79 17.51
CA LEU A 44 2.29 -6.22 18.40
C LEU A 44 2.64 -4.78 18.82
N GLN A 45 3.90 -4.53 19.18
CA GLN A 45 4.33 -3.21 19.62
C GLN A 45 5.79 -2.96 19.26
N SER A 46 6.14 -1.71 18.91
CA SER A 46 7.50 -1.28 18.64
C SER A 46 8.01 -0.37 19.74
N GLY A 47 9.27 -0.53 20.14
CA GLY A 47 9.95 0.34 21.10
C GLY A 47 10.40 1.69 20.54
N SER A 48 10.35 1.87 19.21
CA SER A 48 10.74 3.13 18.58
C SER A 48 9.68 4.20 18.81
N ARG A 49 10.05 5.25 19.55
CA ARG A 49 9.19 6.41 19.85
C ARG A 49 9.72 7.67 19.23
N TRP A 50 9.28 7.90 18.03
CA TRP A 50 9.49 9.21 17.46
C TRP A 50 8.39 10.16 17.96
N SER A 51 8.83 11.33 18.46
CA SER A 51 7.86 12.36 18.87
C SER A 51 7.07 12.84 17.64
N LEU A 52 5.78 13.09 17.83
CA LEU A 52 4.92 13.62 16.77
C LEU A 52 5.50 14.91 16.16
N LYS A 53 6.24 15.72 16.96
CA LYS A 53 6.96 16.90 16.45
C LYS A 53 7.98 16.54 15.36
N ARG A 54 8.78 15.49 15.55
CA ARG A 54 9.76 15.05 14.53
C ARG A 54 9.05 14.54 13.26
N CYS A 55 7.98 13.75 13.42
CA CYS A 55 7.18 13.29 12.31
C CYS A 55 6.53 14.45 11.52
N SER A 56 6.04 15.48 12.20
CA SER A 56 5.44 16.66 11.55
C SER A 56 6.45 17.53 10.82
N LEU A 57 7.69 17.64 11.31
CA LEU A 57 8.77 18.33 10.59
C LEU A 57 9.13 17.61 9.29
N ILE A 58 9.23 16.27 9.33
CA ILE A 58 9.45 15.48 8.12
C ILE A 58 8.27 15.63 7.14
N ALA A 59 7.04 15.58 7.64
CA ALA A 59 5.86 15.79 6.80
C ALA A 59 5.84 17.18 6.14
N LEU A 60 6.27 18.22 6.85
CA LEU A 60 6.43 19.56 6.29
C LEU A 60 7.51 19.60 5.19
N SER A 61 8.66 18.95 5.44
CA SER A 61 9.73 18.85 4.42
C SER A 61 9.24 18.12 3.17
N ILE A 62 8.44 17.06 3.32
CA ILE A 62 7.80 16.35 2.20
C ILE A 62 6.90 17.31 1.41
N LEU A 63 6.03 18.07 2.07
CA LEU A 63 5.14 19.03 1.39
C LEU A 63 5.88 20.14 0.64
N ILE A 64 7.01 20.60 1.15
CA ILE A 64 7.85 21.61 0.48
C ILE A 64 8.53 21.02 -0.75
N LEU A 65 8.98 19.76 -0.69
CA LEU A 65 9.66 19.07 -1.80
C LEU A 65 8.70 18.55 -2.87
N MET A 66 7.43 18.25 -2.52
CA MET A 66 6.43 17.66 -3.44
C MET A 66 6.24 18.45 -4.75
N PRO A 67 6.08 19.79 -4.78
CA PRO A 67 5.95 20.53 -6.04
C PRO A 67 7.14 20.35 -6.96
N PHE A 68 8.35 20.28 -6.41
CA PHE A 68 9.58 20.07 -7.16
C PHE A 68 9.68 18.63 -7.68
N ALA A 69 9.27 17.65 -6.88
CA ALA A 69 9.31 16.23 -7.24
C ALA A 69 8.28 15.86 -8.31
N LEU A 70 7.11 16.49 -8.33
CA LEU A 70 5.99 16.11 -9.20
C LEU A 70 5.82 17.02 -10.41
N GLY A 71 6.10 18.33 -10.27
CA GLY A 71 5.81 19.33 -11.28
C GLY A 71 6.94 19.54 -12.28
N TYR A 72 8.18 19.43 -11.84
CA TYR A 72 9.36 19.67 -12.66
C TYR A 72 9.82 18.41 -13.39
N PRO A 73 10.59 18.58 -14.51
CA PRO A 73 11.09 17.44 -15.26
C PRO A 73 12.06 16.61 -14.42
N LEU A 74 11.82 15.29 -14.39
CA LEU A 74 12.69 14.32 -13.74
C LEU A 74 13.72 13.75 -14.70
N LEU A 75 13.31 13.61 -15.95
CA LEU A 75 14.09 13.07 -17.07
C LEU A 75 13.86 13.95 -18.30
N SER A 76 14.89 14.16 -19.08
CA SER A 76 14.81 14.76 -20.39
C SER A 76 15.39 13.83 -21.45
N LEU A 77 14.73 13.79 -22.61
CA LEU A 77 15.14 13.03 -23.78
C LEU A 77 15.62 13.99 -24.86
N ASP A 78 16.82 13.79 -25.38
CA ASP A 78 17.29 14.44 -26.58
C ASP A 78 16.99 13.56 -27.80
N LEU A 79 16.03 13.97 -28.60
CA LEU A 79 15.68 13.37 -29.87
C LEU A 79 15.94 14.37 -30.99
N LEU A 80 16.99 14.15 -31.80
CA LEU A 80 17.33 14.97 -32.96
C LEU A 80 17.34 16.48 -32.68
N GLY A 81 17.89 16.89 -31.52
CA GLY A 81 18.01 18.30 -31.14
C GLY A 81 16.79 18.93 -30.47
N THR A 82 15.74 18.14 -30.19
CA THR A 82 14.58 18.58 -29.40
C THR A 82 14.60 17.93 -28.01
N LYS A 83 14.58 18.76 -26.96
CA LYS A 83 14.50 18.29 -25.57
C LYS A 83 13.05 18.05 -25.18
N ILE A 84 12.78 16.83 -24.76
CA ILE A 84 11.47 16.41 -24.29
C ILE A 84 11.54 16.13 -22.79
N ASP A 85 10.84 16.93 -22.00
CA ASP A 85 10.86 16.85 -20.55
C ASP A 85 9.75 15.94 -20.02
N ALA A 86 10.12 14.95 -19.21
CA ALA A 86 9.19 14.07 -18.51
C ALA A 86 9.00 14.50 -17.06
N SER A 87 7.76 14.81 -16.68
CA SER A 87 7.37 15.00 -15.29
C SER A 87 6.15 14.14 -14.93
N VAL A 88 6.00 13.85 -13.65
CA VAL A 88 4.84 13.06 -13.14
C VAL A 88 3.52 13.74 -13.52
N TRP A 89 3.45 15.06 -13.30
CA TRP A 89 2.26 15.84 -13.58
C TRP A 89 1.89 15.88 -15.06
N LYS A 90 2.88 16.07 -15.93
CA LYS A 90 2.66 16.05 -17.40
C LYS A 90 2.13 14.69 -17.86
N GLY A 91 2.68 13.58 -17.32
CA GLY A 91 2.23 12.22 -17.65
C GLY A 91 0.78 11.99 -17.29
N ILE A 92 0.38 12.31 -16.06
CA ILE A 92 -1.00 12.16 -15.58
C ILE A 92 -1.97 13.02 -16.41
N TRP A 93 -1.63 14.30 -16.62
CA TRP A 93 -2.45 15.23 -17.40
C TRP A 93 -2.65 14.77 -18.83
N LYS A 94 -1.57 14.32 -19.48
CA LYS A 94 -1.61 13.85 -20.86
C LYS A 94 -2.48 12.61 -21.01
N MET A 95 -2.34 11.62 -20.11
CA MET A 95 -3.23 10.47 -20.08
C MET A 95 -4.71 10.87 -19.93
N ALA A 96 -5.00 11.86 -19.10
CA ALA A 96 -6.36 12.34 -18.90
C ALA A 96 -6.95 12.99 -20.17
N VAL A 97 -6.16 13.78 -20.88
CA VAL A 97 -6.58 14.49 -22.12
C VAL A 97 -6.73 13.52 -23.31
N GLU A 98 -5.91 12.47 -23.36
CA GLU A 98 -5.96 11.45 -24.42
C GLU A 98 -7.09 10.42 -24.26
N GLY A 99 -7.97 10.61 -23.27
CA GLY A 99 -9.16 9.76 -23.07
C GLY A 99 -9.01 8.65 -22.03
N TYR A 100 -7.81 8.48 -21.42
CA TYR A 100 -7.56 7.50 -20.36
C TYR A 100 -7.75 8.08 -18.96
N SER A 101 -8.82 8.86 -18.78
CA SER A 101 -9.13 9.61 -17.56
C SER A 101 -9.19 8.73 -16.30
N TYR A 102 -9.71 7.49 -16.42
CA TYR A 102 -9.77 6.56 -15.29
C TYR A 102 -8.37 6.15 -14.80
N THR A 103 -7.50 5.76 -15.72
CA THR A 103 -6.12 5.35 -15.39
C THR A 103 -5.32 6.53 -14.83
N ALA A 104 -5.45 7.71 -15.45
CA ALA A 104 -4.86 8.96 -14.96
C ALA A 104 -5.34 9.29 -13.54
N PHE A 105 -6.64 9.13 -13.24
CA PHE A 105 -7.22 9.36 -11.93
C PHE A 105 -6.68 8.38 -10.88
N MET A 106 -6.54 7.11 -11.21
CA MET A 106 -5.94 6.09 -10.32
C MET A 106 -4.49 6.43 -9.98
N ILE A 107 -3.69 6.80 -10.98
CA ILE A 107 -2.30 7.20 -10.78
C ILE A 107 -2.22 8.47 -9.94
N PHE A 108 -3.07 9.47 -10.22
CA PHE A 108 -3.15 10.70 -9.45
C PHE A 108 -3.46 10.45 -7.97
N ILE A 109 -4.43 9.57 -7.68
CA ILE A 109 -4.75 9.20 -6.29
C ILE A 109 -3.52 8.59 -5.61
N CYS A 110 -2.91 7.57 -6.18
CA CYS A 110 -1.85 6.81 -5.52
C CYS A 110 -0.51 7.57 -5.44
N ALA A 111 -0.14 8.29 -6.51
CA ALA A 111 1.16 8.96 -6.59
C ALA A 111 1.16 10.38 -5.99
N VAL A 112 0.02 11.08 -6.02
CA VAL A 112 -0.05 12.48 -5.60
C VAL A 112 -0.95 12.65 -4.38
N LEU A 113 -2.22 12.27 -4.50
CA LEU A 113 -3.23 12.58 -3.48
C LEU A 113 -2.95 11.88 -2.15
N MET A 114 -2.62 10.59 -2.16
CA MET A 114 -2.40 9.82 -0.93
C MET A 114 -1.15 10.25 -0.16
N PRO A 115 0.03 10.43 -0.76
CA PRO A 115 1.20 10.92 -0.05
C PRO A 115 1.02 12.34 0.49
N VAL A 116 0.42 13.24 -0.28
CA VAL A 116 0.15 14.63 0.14
C VAL A 116 -0.85 14.65 1.29
N SER A 117 -1.97 13.91 1.17
CA SER A 117 -2.97 13.80 2.23
C SER A 117 -2.38 13.23 3.52
N PHE A 118 -1.52 12.21 3.41
CA PHE A 118 -0.85 11.61 4.56
C PHE A 118 0.05 12.63 5.29
N ALA A 119 0.85 13.39 4.55
CA ALA A 119 1.69 14.44 5.14
C ALA A 119 0.85 15.55 5.80
N ILE A 120 -0.22 16.02 5.14
CA ILE A 120 -1.15 17.01 5.70
C ILE A 120 -1.79 16.49 6.99
N LEU A 121 -2.27 15.24 7.02
CA LEU A 121 -2.89 14.65 8.20
C LEU A 121 -1.93 14.55 9.38
N VAL A 122 -0.64 14.23 9.14
CA VAL A 122 0.37 14.21 10.21
C VAL A 122 0.59 15.61 10.79
N ILE A 123 0.60 16.65 9.96
CA ILE A 123 0.68 18.04 10.41
C ILE A 123 -0.59 18.45 11.18
N MET A 124 -1.77 18.08 10.68
CA MET A 124 -3.03 18.31 11.39
C MET A 124 -3.05 17.65 12.78
N LEU A 125 -2.49 16.44 12.93
CA LEU A 125 -2.34 15.80 14.24
C LEU A 125 -1.46 16.64 15.17
N GLN A 126 -0.35 17.18 14.67
CA GLN A 126 0.52 18.05 15.49
C GLN A 126 -0.22 19.32 15.92
N ILE A 127 -0.95 19.98 15.02
CA ILE A 127 -1.76 21.15 15.32
C ILE A 127 -2.84 20.82 16.36
N SER A 128 -3.54 19.68 16.18
CA SER A 128 -4.55 19.21 17.12
C SER A 128 -3.97 18.96 18.52
N LYS A 129 -2.72 18.47 18.60
CA LYS A 129 -2.01 18.29 19.87
C LYS A 129 -1.69 19.62 20.54
N LEU A 130 -1.30 20.63 19.77
CA LEU A 130 -1.07 21.98 20.28
C LEU A 130 -2.36 22.64 20.80
N LEU A 131 -3.47 22.45 20.07
CA LEU A 131 -4.80 22.98 20.43
C LEU A 131 -5.52 22.11 21.49
N LYS A 132 -4.91 21.01 21.96
CA LYS A 132 -5.51 20.04 22.90
C LYS A 132 -6.87 19.45 22.42
N ILE A 133 -7.07 19.39 21.12
CA ILE A 133 -8.27 18.78 20.50
C ILE A 133 -8.03 17.28 20.33
N LYS A 134 -9.08 16.47 20.54
CA LYS A 134 -9.04 14.99 20.34
C LYS A 134 -9.48 14.64 18.90
N PRO A 135 -8.58 14.49 17.91
CA PRO A 135 -8.91 14.34 16.49
C PRO A 135 -9.17 12.86 16.12
N ARG A 136 -10.25 12.26 16.63
CA ARG A 136 -10.62 10.85 16.40
C ARG A 136 -10.65 10.48 14.92
N ASN A 137 -11.35 11.26 14.12
CA ASN A 137 -11.54 10.99 12.70
C ASN A 137 -10.22 11.09 11.91
N VAL A 138 -9.35 12.03 12.29
CA VAL A 138 -8.04 12.19 11.64
C VAL A 138 -7.15 10.98 11.91
N LEU A 139 -7.13 10.47 13.14
CA LEU A 139 -6.37 9.27 13.50
C LEU A 139 -6.86 8.02 12.74
N LEU A 140 -8.17 7.83 12.62
CA LEU A 140 -8.75 6.74 11.82
C LEU A 140 -8.38 6.87 10.34
N PHE A 141 -8.45 8.09 9.81
CA PHE A 141 -8.17 8.36 8.41
C PHE A 141 -6.68 8.15 8.06
N VAL A 142 -5.76 8.52 8.95
CA VAL A 142 -4.33 8.19 8.82
C VAL A 142 -4.11 6.68 8.73
N GLY A 143 -4.78 5.91 9.58
CA GLY A 143 -4.72 4.44 9.52
C GLY A 143 -5.24 3.87 8.21
N TYR A 144 -6.31 4.44 7.67
CA TYR A 144 -6.91 4.01 6.40
C TYR A 144 -6.06 4.37 5.18
N ILE A 145 -5.46 5.57 5.15
CA ILE A 145 -4.63 6.04 4.02
C ILE A 145 -3.25 5.38 4.02
N LYS A 146 -2.69 5.06 5.18
CA LYS A 146 -1.32 4.53 5.30
C LYS A 146 -1.00 3.40 4.30
N PRO A 147 -1.83 2.37 4.05
CA PRO A 147 -1.53 1.31 3.08
C PRO A 147 -1.52 1.78 1.61
N TRP A 148 -2.12 2.92 1.31
CA TRP A 148 -2.27 3.46 -0.05
C TRP A 148 -1.15 4.43 -0.46
N VAL A 149 -0.27 4.78 0.47
CA VAL A 149 0.89 5.62 0.19
C VAL A 149 1.95 4.76 -0.50
N MET A 150 2.14 4.96 -1.82
CA MET A 150 2.99 4.12 -2.69
C MET A 150 4.05 4.92 -3.44
N PHE A 151 4.56 5.97 -2.83
CA PHE A 151 5.57 6.83 -3.46
C PHE A 151 6.92 6.10 -3.67
N ASP A 152 7.22 5.11 -2.84
CA ASP A 152 8.34 4.20 -2.97
C ASP A 152 8.28 3.34 -4.25
N VAL A 153 7.08 2.85 -4.59
CA VAL A 153 6.85 2.08 -5.83
C VAL A 153 7.05 2.96 -7.06
N TYR A 154 6.65 4.24 -6.98
CA TYR A 154 6.87 5.19 -8.07
C TYR A 154 8.35 5.44 -8.34
N LEU A 155 9.19 5.46 -7.30
CA LEU A 155 10.65 5.56 -7.46
C LEU A 155 11.21 4.39 -8.28
N VAL A 156 10.72 3.18 -8.01
CA VAL A 156 11.14 1.98 -8.78
C VAL A 156 10.59 2.04 -10.22
N ALA A 157 9.36 2.52 -10.40
CA ALA A 157 8.78 2.71 -11.72
C ALA A 157 9.62 3.70 -12.57
N LEU A 158 10.11 4.76 -11.95
CA LEU A 158 11.02 5.70 -12.60
C LEU A 158 12.32 5.02 -13.07
N ALA A 159 12.95 4.22 -12.20
CA ALA A 159 14.14 3.46 -12.56
C ALA A 159 13.87 2.49 -13.73
N VAL A 160 12.76 1.75 -13.70
CA VAL A 160 12.36 0.85 -14.80
C VAL A 160 12.13 1.63 -16.10
N THR A 161 11.48 2.80 -16.02
CA THR A 161 11.26 3.68 -17.19
C THR A 161 12.59 4.17 -17.77
N MET A 162 13.56 4.54 -16.94
CA MET A 162 14.90 4.94 -17.40
C MET A 162 15.58 3.81 -18.20
N PHE A 163 15.53 2.57 -17.72
CA PHE A 163 16.09 1.44 -18.46
C PHE A 163 15.35 1.20 -19.78
N LYS A 164 14.01 1.28 -19.75
CA LYS A 164 13.17 1.06 -20.93
C LYS A 164 13.38 2.11 -22.02
N VAL A 165 13.54 3.37 -21.64
CA VAL A 165 13.70 4.49 -22.60
C VAL A 165 15.12 4.60 -23.12
N ARG A 166 16.13 4.21 -22.35
CA ARG A 166 17.54 4.24 -22.77
C ARG A 166 17.82 3.42 -24.04
N GLU A 167 16.98 2.43 -24.36
CA GLU A 167 17.09 1.63 -25.58
C GLU A 167 16.69 2.42 -26.85
N TYR A 168 15.89 3.50 -26.69
CA TYR A 168 15.35 4.28 -27.81
C TYR A 168 16.00 5.65 -27.97
N ALA A 169 16.58 6.23 -26.89
CA ALA A 169 17.10 7.59 -26.90
C ALA A 169 18.15 7.83 -25.81
N THR A 170 18.96 8.88 -26.00
CA THR A 170 19.88 9.38 -24.98
C THR A 170 19.09 10.09 -23.88
N LEU A 171 19.25 9.59 -22.63
CA LEU A 171 18.61 10.12 -21.45
C LEU A 171 19.53 11.09 -20.72
N GLU A 172 19.07 12.30 -20.49
CA GLU A 172 19.65 13.22 -19.53
C GLU A 172 18.83 13.20 -18.22
N VAL A 173 19.54 13.16 -17.10
CA VAL A 173 18.95 13.15 -15.76
C VAL A 173 18.92 14.57 -15.24
N ASP A 174 17.74 15.05 -14.86
CA ASP A 174 17.56 16.40 -14.36
C ASP A 174 17.83 16.49 -12.84
N VAL A 175 18.24 17.66 -12.36
CA VAL A 175 18.54 17.92 -10.94
C VAL A 175 17.32 17.66 -10.04
N TYR A 176 16.12 17.85 -10.55
CA TYR A 176 14.87 17.60 -9.81
C TYR A 176 14.62 16.13 -9.47
N LEU A 177 15.32 15.19 -10.12
CA LEU A 177 15.32 13.78 -9.71
C LEU A 177 15.82 13.61 -8.27
N ILE A 178 16.78 14.41 -7.84
CA ILE A 178 17.30 14.39 -6.47
C ILE A 178 16.18 14.76 -5.49
N ALA A 179 15.40 15.80 -5.79
CA ALA A 179 14.26 16.19 -4.96
C ALA A 179 13.20 15.07 -4.87
N PHE A 180 12.97 14.36 -5.98
CA PHE A 180 12.06 13.21 -6.02
C PHE A 180 12.57 12.06 -5.13
N ILE A 181 13.86 11.69 -5.23
CA ILE A 181 14.48 10.64 -4.42
C ILE A 181 14.39 11.01 -2.92
N PHE A 182 14.73 12.24 -2.55
CA PHE A 182 14.63 12.69 -1.16
C PHE A 182 13.20 12.64 -0.65
N THR A 183 12.22 13.07 -1.45
CA THR A 183 10.79 12.98 -1.09
C THR A 183 10.36 11.53 -0.87
N ALA A 184 10.79 10.60 -1.72
CA ALA A 184 10.49 9.18 -1.58
C ALA A 184 11.11 8.61 -0.29
N LEU A 185 12.37 8.90 -0.02
CA LEU A 185 13.05 8.45 1.19
C LEU A 185 12.41 9.02 2.47
N LEU A 186 12.09 10.32 2.49
CA LEU A 186 11.42 10.96 3.62
C LEU A 186 10.02 10.39 3.85
N THR A 187 9.27 10.12 2.78
CA THR A 187 7.93 9.51 2.87
C THR A 187 8.03 8.09 3.44
N THR A 188 8.98 7.29 2.98
CA THR A 188 9.24 5.94 3.49
C THR A 188 9.70 5.98 4.96
N LEU A 189 10.57 6.91 5.32
CA LEU A 189 11.01 7.13 6.70
C LEU A 189 9.83 7.49 7.61
N LEU A 190 8.98 8.42 7.18
CA LEU A 190 7.78 8.82 7.91
C LEU A 190 6.83 7.63 8.09
N PHE A 191 6.62 6.83 7.04
CA PHE A 191 5.78 5.62 7.07
C PHE A 191 6.25 4.58 8.09
N ILE A 192 7.58 4.35 8.19
CA ILE A 192 8.18 3.40 9.13
C ILE A 192 8.11 3.92 10.57
N LYS A 193 8.35 5.22 10.77
CA LYS A 193 8.52 5.80 12.10
C LYS A 193 7.21 6.21 12.77
N ILE A 194 6.15 6.46 12.00
CA ILE A 194 4.84 6.79 12.56
C ILE A 194 4.16 5.54 13.13
N ASN A 195 3.96 5.53 14.43
CA ASN A 195 3.25 4.45 15.13
C ASN A 195 1.87 4.95 15.58
N LEU A 196 0.82 4.35 15.04
CA LEU A 196 -0.56 4.74 15.33
C LEU A 196 -0.97 4.44 16.78
N ASP A 197 -0.46 3.35 17.37
CA ASP A 197 -0.76 3.00 18.76
C ASP A 197 -0.26 4.07 19.75
N ASP A 198 0.98 4.54 19.53
CA ASP A 198 1.55 5.60 20.39
C ASP A 198 0.77 6.91 20.22
N LEU A 199 0.32 7.24 18.98
CA LEU A 199 -0.52 8.40 18.72
C LEU A 199 -1.87 8.30 19.43
N TRP A 200 -2.52 7.15 19.36
CA TRP A 200 -3.77 6.94 20.10
C TRP A 200 -3.58 7.08 21.61
N HIS A 201 -2.49 6.57 22.14
CA HIS A 201 -2.14 6.73 23.58
C HIS A 201 -1.89 8.19 23.96
N ASP A 202 -1.21 8.95 23.10
CA ASP A 202 -0.91 10.35 23.31
C ASP A 202 -2.18 11.24 23.35
N PHE A 203 -3.16 10.96 22.49
CA PHE A 203 -4.40 11.74 22.40
C PHE A 203 -5.51 11.26 23.36
N TYR A 204 -5.49 9.97 23.76
CA TYR A 204 -6.50 9.36 24.62
C TYR A 204 -5.85 8.64 25.83
N PRO A 205 -5.16 9.35 26.72
CA PRO A 205 -4.47 8.74 27.88
C PRO A 205 -5.44 8.19 28.93
N GLU A 206 -6.72 8.60 28.91
CA GLU A 206 -7.77 8.15 29.84
C GLU A 206 -8.11 6.67 29.69
N GLN A 207 -7.81 6.09 28.53
CA GLN A 207 -8.08 4.69 28.25
C GLN A 207 -6.90 3.83 28.68
N LYS A 208 -7.00 3.32 29.92
CA LYS A 208 -5.95 2.49 30.50
C LYS A 208 -5.88 1.13 29.80
N PRO A 209 -4.68 0.61 29.51
CA PRO A 209 -4.52 -0.72 29.00
C PRO A 209 -5.01 -1.75 30.06
N VAL A 210 -5.61 -2.84 29.61
CA VAL A 210 -5.99 -3.94 30.51
C VAL A 210 -4.72 -4.65 30.97
N THR A 211 -4.48 -4.69 32.28
CA THR A 211 -3.26 -5.30 32.85
C THR A 211 -3.45 -6.73 33.28
N ALA A 212 -4.61 -7.08 33.83
CA ALA A 212 -5.00 -8.44 34.21
C ALA A 212 -6.53 -8.55 34.19
N SER A 213 -7.08 -9.60 33.62
CA SER A 213 -8.51 -9.83 33.65
C SER A 213 -8.82 -11.30 33.27
N ASP A 214 -9.69 -11.94 34.05
CA ASP A 214 -10.32 -13.22 33.70
C ASP A 214 -11.57 -13.02 32.82
N LYS A 215 -11.93 -11.76 32.55
CA LYS A 215 -13.10 -11.38 31.76
C LYS A 215 -12.78 -11.38 30.25
N PRO A 216 -13.79 -11.65 29.41
CA PRO A 216 -13.60 -11.70 27.97
C PRO A 216 -13.15 -10.33 27.42
N LEU A 217 -12.08 -10.36 26.64
CA LEU A 217 -11.52 -9.19 25.96
C LEU A 217 -12.06 -9.08 24.54
N GLU A 218 -12.30 -7.87 24.08
CA GLU A 218 -12.67 -7.55 22.70
C GLU A 218 -11.59 -6.70 22.03
N LEU A 219 -11.44 -6.87 20.71
CA LEU A 219 -10.47 -6.15 19.90
C LEU A 219 -11.20 -5.32 18.84
N CYS A 220 -10.92 -4.03 18.80
CA CYS A 220 -11.35 -3.17 17.69
C CYS A 220 -10.37 -3.25 16.52
N THR A 221 -10.86 -3.66 15.35
CA THR A 221 -10.06 -3.78 14.13
C THR A 221 -9.71 -2.44 13.46
N ALA A 222 -10.40 -1.36 13.83
CA ALA A 222 -10.17 -0.05 13.24
C ALA A 222 -9.06 0.75 13.94
N CYS A 223 -8.87 0.54 15.27
CA CYS A 223 -7.87 1.28 16.05
C CYS A 223 -6.96 0.38 16.91
N ASP A 224 -7.04 -0.95 16.73
CA ASP A 224 -6.23 -1.97 17.41
C ASP A 224 -6.29 -1.93 18.96
N TYR A 225 -7.38 -1.36 19.48
CA TYR A 225 -7.58 -1.24 20.91
C TYR A 225 -8.24 -2.48 21.48
N THR A 226 -7.57 -3.08 22.50
CA THR A 226 -8.10 -4.20 23.30
C THR A 226 -8.75 -3.66 24.56
N PHE A 227 -9.99 -4.03 24.81
CA PHE A 227 -10.80 -3.58 25.95
C PHE A 227 -11.67 -4.71 26.49
N LEU A 228 -12.22 -4.52 27.69
CA LEU A 228 -13.15 -5.49 28.30
C LEU A 228 -14.50 -5.45 27.58
N LYS A 229 -15.10 -6.60 27.35
CA LYS A 229 -16.41 -6.70 26.71
C LYS A 229 -17.50 -5.89 27.45
N GLU A 230 -17.35 -5.73 28.75
CA GLU A 230 -18.25 -4.92 29.59
C GLU A 230 -18.19 -3.42 29.30
N ASP A 231 -17.02 -2.90 28.87
CA ASP A 231 -16.82 -1.48 28.52
C ASP A 231 -17.35 -1.15 27.12
N GLN A 232 -17.97 -2.11 26.45
CA GLN A 232 -18.51 -1.97 25.12
C GLN A 232 -19.66 -0.97 25.10
N LYS A 233 -19.60 -0.01 24.18
CA LYS A 233 -20.68 0.95 23.95
C LYS A 233 -21.59 0.48 22.82
N TYR A 234 -22.82 0.99 22.81
CA TYR A 234 -23.80 0.70 21.77
C TYR A 234 -24.24 1.98 21.07
N ASP A 235 -24.43 1.91 19.78
CA ASP A 235 -24.98 2.96 18.96
C ASP A 235 -26.52 3.02 19.10
N HIS A 236 -27.18 4.09 18.62
CA HIS A 236 -28.64 4.26 18.59
C HIS A 236 -29.39 3.07 17.97
N ARG A 237 -28.72 2.26 17.15
CA ARG A 237 -29.25 1.03 16.53
C ARG A 237 -28.87 -0.26 17.28
N HIS A 238 -28.49 -0.18 18.55
CA HIS A 238 -28.01 -1.31 19.37
C HIS A 238 -26.83 -2.08 18.76
N ARG A 239 -26.02 -1.43 17.91
CA ARG A 239 -24.79 -2.04 17.34
C ARG A 239 -23.60 -1.75 18.24
N ALA A 240 -22.78 -2.77 18.47
CA ALA A 240 -21.57 -2.65 19.25
C ALA A 240 -20.54 -1.70 18.62
N ILE A 241 -20.12 -0.69 19.38
CA ILE A 241 -19.12 0.30 18.95
C ILE A 241 -17.94 0.32 19.93
N CYS A 242 -16.75 0.61 19.37
CA CYS A 242 -15.53 0.73 20.15
C CYS A 242 -15.59 1.96 21.09
N PRO A 243 -15.23 1.84 22.37
CA PRO A 243 -15.22 2.97 23.30
C PRO A 243 -14.18 4.03 22.92
N ARG A 244 -13.11 3.67 22.17
CA ARG A 244 -12.01 4.55 21.77
C ARG A 244 -12.30 5.29 20.46
N CYS A 245 -12.62 4.59 19.38
CA CYS A 245 -12.76 5.18 18.06
C CYS A 245 -14.20 5.28 17.56
N ALA A 246 -15.19 4.72 18.29
CA ALA A 246 -16.60 4.63 17.91
C ALA A 246 -16.88 3.90 16.57
N SER A 247 -15.91 3.16 16.04
CA SER A 247 -16.12 2.28 14.88
C SER A 247 -16.92 1.04 15.29
N LEU A 248 -17.68 0.47 14.36
CA LEU A 248 -18.41 -0.78 14.57
C LEU A 248 -17.41 -1.93 14.80
N ILE A 249 -17.67 -2.72 15.84
CA ILE A 249 -16.82 -3.84 16.25
C ILE A 249 -17.22 -5.11 15.50
N GLU A 250 -18.50 -5.36 15.36
CA GLU A 250 -19.02 -6.58 14.76
C GLU A 250 -19.52 -6.33 13.33
N THR A 251 -18.70 -6.72 12.36
CA THR A 251 -19.19 -7.09 11.03
C THR A 251 -19.21 -8.63 10.97
N PRO A 252 -20.35 -9.27 10.63
CA PRO A 252 -20.43 -10.72 10.50
C PRO A 252 -19.35 -11.26 9.56
N ASP A 253 -18.71 -12.36 9.96
CA ASP A 253 -17.63 -12.97 9.15
C ASP A 253 -18.09 -13.34 7.74
N SER A 254 -19.38 -13.72 7.58
CA SER A 254 -20.01 -13.98 6.28
C SER A 254 -19.99 -12.77 5.34
N ILE A 255 -20.30 -11.57 5.85
CA ILE A 255 -20.32 -10.34 5.05
C ILE A 255 -18.89 -9.95 4.64
N LYS A 256 -17.91 -10.10 5.55
CA LYS A 256 -16.51 -9.85 5.21
C LYS A 256 -16.05 -10.80 4.10
N LEU A 257 -16.34 -12.09 4.23
CA LEU A 257 -15.95 -13.10 3.24
C LEU A 257 -16.62 -12.84 1.88
N GLN A 258 -17.90 -12.49 1.85
CA GLN A 258 -18.62 -12.15 0.61
C GLN A 258 -18.01 -10.94 -0.09
N ARG A 259 -17.64 -9.89 0.64
CA ARG A 259 -16.99 -8.70 0.05
C ARG A 259 -15.64 -9.04 -0.57
N VAL A 260 -14.83 -9.86 0.11
CA VAL A 260 -13.53 -10.29 -0.41
C VAL A 260 -13.70 -11.16 -1.65
N TRP A 261 -14.68 -12.09 -1.68
CA TRP A 261 -15.02 -12.88 -2.87
C TRP A 261 -15.46 -12.00 -4.04
N ALA A 262 -16.37 -11.07 -3.80
CA ALA A 262 -16.89 -10.19 -4.84
C ALA A 262 -15.78 -9.35 -5.49
N THR A 263 -14.91 -8.75 -4.68
CA THR A 263 -13.80 -7.93 -5.19
C THR A 263 -12.71 -8.77 -5.87
N LEU A 264 -12.45 -10.00 -5.39
CA LEU A 264 -11.50 -10.89 -6.03
C LEU A 264 -11.99 -11.38 -7.38
N VAL A 265 -13.24 -11.86 -7.47
CA VAL A 265 -13.84 -12.34 -8.71
C VAL A 265 -13.91 -11.21 -9.74
N ALA A 266 -14.33 -10.02 -9.35
CA ALA A 266 -14.30 -8.85 -10.23
C ALA A 266 -12.88 -8.55 -10.73
N GLY A 267 -11.87 -8.63 -9.86
CA GLY A 267 -10.46 -8.48 -10.24
C GLY A 267 -9.98 -9.54 -11.25
N ILE A 268 -10.38 -10.79 -11.09
CA ILE A 268 -10.07 -11.88 -12.03
C ILE A 268 -10.69 -11.61 -13.40
N ILE A 269 -11.97 -11.22 -13.44
CA ILE A 269 -12.68 -10.90 -14.68
C ILE A 269 -11.97 -9.76 -15.43
N MET A 270 -11.52 -8.73 -14.72
CA MET A 270 -10.80 -7.60 -15.32
C MET A 270 -9.39 -7.95 -15.76
N LEU A 271 -8.73 -8.91 -15.11
CA LEU A 271 -7.36 -9.32 -15.49
C LEU A 271 -7.33 -10.05 -16.82
N PHE A 272 -8.42 -10.72 -17.20
CA PHE A 272 -8.50 -11.46 -18.46
C PHE A 272 -8.33 -10.54 -19.69
N PRO A 273 -9.17 -9.50 -19.90
CA PRO A 273 -8.98 -8.55 -21.00
C PRO A 273 -7.68 -7.74 -20.86
N ALA A 274 -7.18 -7.49 -19.63
CA ALA A 274 -5.93 -6.80 -19.41
C ALA A 274 -4.71 -7.49 -20.05
N ASN A 275 -4.71 -8.82 -20.10
CA ASN A 275 -3.61 -9.60 -20.69
C ASN A 275 -3.80 -9.86 -22.20
N LEU A 276 -5.02 -9.79 -22.72
CA LEU A 276 -5.32 -10.08 -24.12
C LEU A 276 -5.28 -8.83 -25.00
N LEU A 277 -5.71 -7.69 -24.46
CA LEU A 277 -5.75 -6.44 -25.22
C LEU A 277 -4.38 -5.75 -25.23
N PRO A 278 -4.10 -4.89 -26.24
CA PRO A 278 -2.87 -4.12 -26.27
C PRO A 278 -2.86 -3.10 -25.11
N ILE A 279 -1.72 -3.04 -24.40
CA ILE A 279 -1.51 -2.09 -23.30
C ILE A 279 -0.85 -0.80 -23.80
N SER A 280 -0.04 -0.88 -24.82
CA SER A 280 0.64 0.26 -25.45
C SER A 280 0.74 0.07 -26.95
N GLY A 281 0.78 1.16 -27.69
CA GLY A 281 1.08 1.20 -29.11
C GLY A 281 2.20 2.18 -29.38
N VAL A 282 3.05 1.87 -30.34
CA VAL A 282 4.13 2.73 -30.79
C VAL A 282 3.93 2.99 -32.28
N TYR A 283 3.77 4.25 -32.64
CA TYR A 283 3.80 4.70 -34.03
C TYR A 283 5.25 5.00 -34.41
N LEU A 284 5.79 4.20 -35.30
CA LEU A 284 7.11 4.41 -35.93
C LEU A 284 6.92 4.53 -37.44
N THR A 285 7.31 5.66 -38.02
CA THR A 285 7.33 5.86 -39.49
C THR A 285 6.05 5.43 -40.23
N GLY A 286 4.86 5.71 -39.62
CA GLY A 286 3.56 5.38 -40.23
C GLY A 286 3.01 3.98 -39.91
N ASN A 287 3.76 3.11 -39.26
CA ASN A 287 3.31 1.79 -38.82
C ASN A 287 2.96 1.81 -37.34
N LEU A 288 1.75 1.34 -37.01
CA LEU A 288 1.30 1.14 -35.61
C LEU A 288 1.68 -0.28 -35.18
N SER A 289 2.65 -0.41 -34.28
CA SER A 289 2.88 -1.63 -33.52
C SER A 289 2.10 -1.57 -32.22
N GLN A 290 1.24 -2.56 -32.01
CA GLN A 290 0.46 -2.71 -30.77
C GLN A 290 1.06 -3.81 -29.92
N ASP A 291 1.46 -3.47 -28.70
CA ASP A 291 2.06 -4.42 -27.79
C ASP A 291 1.11 -4.81 -26.66
N THR A 292 0.86 -6.10 -26.54
CA THR A 292 0.28 -6.70 -25.33
C THR A 292 1.36 -6.83 -24.27
N LEU A 293 0.97 -7.13 -23.02
CA LEU A 293 1.96 -7.35 -21.94
C LEU A 293 2.98 -8.42 -22.31
N MET A 294 2.54 -9.53 -22.92
CA MET A 294 3.41 -10.64 -23.30
C MET A 294 4.28 -10.30 -24.52
N SER A 295 3.71 -9.67 -25.56
CA SER A 295 4.50 -9.28 -26.74
C SER A 295 5.59 -8.26 -26.41
N GLY A 296 5.31 -7.32 -25.48
CA GLY A 296 6.31 -6.39 -24.99
C GLY A 296 7.48 -7.06 -24.30
N VAL A 297 7.23 -8.08 -23.46
CA VAL A 297 8.30 -8.88 -22.84
C VAL A 297 9.14 -9.61 -23.91
N MET A 298 8.48 -10.23 -24.92
CA MET A 298 9.18 -10.92 -25.99
C MET A 298 10.02 -9.97 -26.85
N SER A 299 9.54 -8.76 -27.09
CA SER A 299 10.28 -7.70 -27.79
C SER A 299 11.58 -7.34 -27.05
N PHE A 300 11.54 -7.18 -25.71
CA PHE A 300 12.77 -6.94 -24.93
C PHE A 300 13.76 -8.10 -24.97
N ILE A 301 13.26 -9.34 -25.00
CA ILE A 301 14.12 -10.54 -25.15
C ILE A 301 14.80 -10.53 -26.52
N SER A 302 14.06 -10.22 -27.59
CA SER A 302 14.61 -10.19 -28.95
C SER A 302 15.64 -9.06 -29.15
N MET A 303 15.51 -7.96 -28.40
CA MET A 303 16.48 -6.85 -28.37
C MET A 303 17.70 -7.14 -27.47
N GLY A 304 17.76 -8.31 -26.80
CA GLY A 304 18.87 -8.68 -25.92
C GLY A 304 18.82 -8.08 -24.50
N SER A 305 17.77 -7.33 -24.17
CA SER A 305 17.58 -6.66 -22.86
C SER A 305 16.91 -7.60 -21.85
N TYR A 306 17.56 -8.73 -21.54
CA TYR A 306 16.99 -9.77 -20.66
C TYR A 306 16.63 -9.28 -19.27
N PHE A 307 17.40 -8.37 -18.68
CA PHE A 307 17.11 -7.82 -17.36
C PHE A 307 15.78 -7.04 -17.36
N VAL A 308 15.57 -6.17 -18.34
CA VAL A 308 14.32 -5.39 -18.46
C VAL A 308 13.15 -6.32 -18.73
N ALA A 309 13.30 -7.29 -19.65
CA ALA A 309 12.29 -8.31 -19.92
C ALA A 309 11.88 -9.06 -18.64
N PHE A 310 12.84 -9.48 -17.82
CA PHE A 310 12.58 -10.17 -16.56
C PHE A 310 11.82 -9.28 -15.57
N VAL A 311 12.24 -8.03 -15.38
CA VAL A 311 11.58 -7.09 -14.44
C VAL A 311 10.14 -6.82 -14.88
N VAL A 312 9.91 -6.55 -16.17
CA VAL A 312 8.57 -6.30 -16.71
C VAL A 312 7.69 -7.55 -16.59
N PHE A 313 8.17 -8.72 -17.01
CA PHE A 313 7.44 -9.97 -16.85
C PHE A 313 7.04 -10.25 -15.40
N PHE A 314 8.00 -10.09 -14.50
CA PHE A 314 7.77 -10.35 -13.08
C PHE A 314 6.74 -9.38 -12.48
N ALA A 315 6.87 -8.08 -12.72
CA ALA A 315 5.99 -7.06 -12.15
C ALA A 315 4.58 -7.08 -12.76
N SER A 316 4.47 -7.23 -14.09
CA SER A 316 3.23 -7.03 -14.83
C SER A 316 2.38 -8.29 -14.98
N ILE A 317 3.02 -9.47 -15.02
CA ILE A 317 2.31 -10.74 -15.25
C ILE A 317 2.40 -11.63 -14.01
N PHE A 318 3.63 -11.93 -13.55
CA PHE A 318 3.83 -12.91 -12.48
C PHE A 318 3.23 -12.45 -11.14
N VAL A 319 3.45 -11.18 -10.74
CA VAL A 319 2.97 -10.63 -9.47
C VAL A 319 1.43 -10.59 -9.40
N PRO A 320 0.68 -10.01 -10.37
CA PRO A 320 -0.78 -9.99 -10.32
C PRO A 320 -1.40 -11.38 -10.33
N VAL A 321 -0.89 -12.29 -11.17
CA VAL A 321 -1.40 -13.67 -11.25
C VAL A 321 -1.13 -14.43 -9.96
N SER A 322 0.09 -14.38 -9.42
CA SER A 322 0.45 -15.03 -8.16
C SER A 322 -0.40 -14.52 -6.99
N LYS A 323 -0.63 -13.21 -6.93
CA LYS A 323 -1.48 -12.59 -5.91
C LYS A 323 -2.91 -13.13 -5.96
N ILE A 324 -3.49 -13.22 -7.16
CA ILE A 324 -4.85 -13.76 -7.35
C ILE A 324 -4.89 -15.23 -6.94
N LEU A 325 -3.95 -16.06 -7.38
CA LEU A 325 -3.88 -17.47 -7.04
C LEU A 325 -3.74 -17.71 -5.53
N ILE A 326 -2.87 -16.94 -4.86
CA ILE A 326 -2.70 -17.05 -3.41
C ILE A 326 -3.98 -16.61 -2.69
N MET A 327 -4.61 -15.50 -3.10
CA MET A 327 -5.86 -15.03 -2.48
C MET A 327 -6.99 -16.02 -2.72
N LEU A 328 -7.11 -16.61 -3.92
CA LEU A 328 -8.08 -17.65 -4.22
C LEU A 328 -7.88 -18.88 -3.33
N TYR A 329 -6.63 -19.32 -3.18
CA TYR A 329 -6.27 -20.43 -2.27
C TYR A 329 -6.66 -20.13 -0.82
N LEU A 330 -6.33 -18.94 -0.30
CA LEU A 330 -6.66 -18.53 1.07
C LEU A 330 -8.18 -18.47 1.30
N LEU A 331 -8.92 -17.87 0.34
CA LEU A 331 -10.38 -17.81 0.42
C LEU A 331 -11.02 -19.19 0.33
N ALA A 332 -10.57 -20.04 -0.60
CA ALA A 332 -11.05 -21.40 -0.71
C ALA A 332 -10.77 -22.21 0.57
N SER A 333 -9.57 -22.05 1.14
CA SER A 333 -9.21 -22.70 2.41
C SER A 333 -10.16 -22.31 3.56
N VAL A 334 -10.52 -21.03 3.67
CA VAL A 334 -11.48 -20.55 4.68
C VAL A 334 -12.90 -21.05 4.38
N HIS A 335 -13.33 -21.00 3.09
CA HIS A 335 -14.67 -21.39 2.67
C HIS A 335 -14.92 -22.89 2.85
N PHE A 336 -14.00 -23.72 2.37
CA PHE A 336 -14.10 -25.18 2.46
C PHE A 336 -13.54 -25.75 3.78
N LYS A 337 -13.10 -24.89 4.69
CA LYS A 337 -12.52 -25.27 5.99
C LYS A 337 -11.35 -26.26 5.87
N TRP A 338 -10.50 -26.07 4.85
CA TRP A 338 -9.31 -26.90 4.65
C TRP A 338 -8.25 -26.59 5.70
N GLN A 339 -7.79 -27.64 6.37
CA GLN A 339 -6.73 -27.53 7.37
C GLN A 339 -5.39 -27.88 6.73
N HIS A 340 -4.79 -26.90 6.05
CA HIS A 340 -3.39 -26.95 5.69
C HIS A 340 -2.54 -26.27 6.78
N SER A 341 -1.21 -26.43 6.69
CA SER A 341 -0.30 -25.79 7.63
C SER A 341 -0.58 -24.29 7.77
N ILE A 342 -1.06 -23.89 8.94
CA ILE A 342 -1.42 -22.49 9.24
C ILE A 342 -0.23 -21.55 9.06
N LYS A 343 1.00 -22.05 9.34
CA LYS A 343 2.25 -21.29 9.11
C LYS A 343 2.44 -20.93 7.63
N TRP A 344 2.09 -21.84 6.72
CA TRP A 344 2.14 -21.58 5.27
C TRP A 344 1.11 -20.55 4.84
N GLN A 345 -0.13 -20.66 5.28
CA GLN A 345 -1.21 -19.73 4.94
C GLN A 345 -0.87 -18.30 5.42
N MET A 346 -0.36 -18.18 6.66
CA MET A 346 0.09 -16.88 7.19
C MET A 346 1.29 -16.31 6.43
N ARG A 347 2.26 -17.14 6.02
CA ARG A 347 3.38 -16.71 5.20
C ARG A 347 2.92 -16.22 3.83
N LEU A 348 2.03 -16.95 3.17
CA LEU A 348 1.44 -16.55 1.90
C LEU A 348 0.69 -15.21 2.01
N LEU A 349 -0.08 -15.02 3.07
CA LEU A 349 -0.78 -13.76 3.33
C LEU A 349 0.20 -12.58 3.48
N HIS A 350 1.31 -12.76 4.20
CA HIS A 350 2.34 -11.73 4.33
C HIS A 350 3.00 -11.41 2.99
N ILE A 351 3.27 -12.43 2.16
CA ILE A 351 3.83 -12.26 0.81
C ILE A 351 2.86 -11.43 -0.04
N VAL A 352 1.56 -11.76 -0.04
CA VAL A 352 0.56 -11.03 -0.82
C VAL A 352 0.44 -9.58 -0.39
N HIS A 353 0.49 -9.28 0.90
CA HIS A 353 0.48 -7.90 1.41
C HIS A 353 1.74 -7.12 0.99
N PHE A 354 2.91 -7.75 1.04
CA PHE A 354 4.16 -7.12 0.62
C PHE A 354 4.20 -6.87 -0.88
N VAL A 355 3.93 -7.92 -1.67
CA VAL A 355 4.01 -7.89 -3.13
C VAL A 355 2.84 -7.10 -3.75
N GLY A 356 1.70 -7.02 -3.05
CA GLY A 356 0.50 -6.33 -3.54
C GLY A 356 0.72 -4.86 -3.92
N ARG A 357 1.61 -4.16 -3.24
CA ARG A 357 1.98 -2.77 -3.56
C ARG A 357 2.72 -2.63 -4.89
N TRP A 358 3.56 -3.60 -5.23
CA TRP A 358 4.36 -3.61 -6.46
C TRP A 358 3.52 -3.80 -7.73
N SER A 359 2.30 -4.29 -7.59
CA SER A 359 1.38 -4.47 -8.71
C SER A 359 0.96 -3.15 -9.39
N MET A 360 1.16 -1.99 -8.76
CA MET A 360 0.90 -0.66 -9.34
C MET A 360 2.06 -0.12 -10.19
N LEU A 361 3.21 -0.78 -10.17
CA LEU A 361 4.43 -0.33 -10.83
C LEU A 361 4.22 -0.04 -12.32
N ASP A 362 3.52 -0.94 -13.01
CA ASP A 362 3.29 -0.85 -14.46
C ASP A 362 2.45 0.37 -14.86
N LEU A 363 1.44 0.73 -14.05
CA LEU A 363 0.64 1.94 -14.29
C LEU A 363 1.48 3.20 -14.16
N PHE A 364 2.41 3.21 -13.20
CA PHE A 364 3.33 4.33 -13.04
C PHE A 364 4.34 4.42 -14.19
N VAL A 365 4.84 3.29 -14.68
CA VAL A 365 5.69 3.24 -15.88
C VAL A 365 4.94 3.78 -17.09
N LEU A 366 3.68 3.39 -17.30
CA LEU A 366 2.86 3.91 -18.39
C LEU A 366 2.69 5.44 -18.30
N ALA A 367 2.43 6.00 -17.11
CA ALA A 367 2.30 7.44 -16.93
C ALA A 367 3.59 8.18 -17.28
N LEU A 368 4.74 7.66 -16.87
CA LEU A 368 6.04 8.23 -17.19
C LEU A 368 6.33 8.14 -18.70
N MET A 369 6.05 7.01 -19.32
CA MET A 369 6.20 6.84 -20.78
C MET A 369 5.31 7.83 -21.55
N MET A 370 4.07 8.04 -21.12
CA MET A 370 3.17 9.03 -21.72
C MET A 370 3.67 10.47 -21.54
N SER A 371 4.40 10.78 -20.48
CA SER A 371 5.02 12.09 -20.28
C SER A 371 6.08 12.42 -21.35
N LEU A 372 6.78 11.40 -21.85
CA LEU A 372 7.85 11.52 -22.83
C LEU A 372 7.34 11.65 -24.28
N VAL A 373 6.04 11.47 -24.51
CA VAL A 373 5.46 11.54 -25.85
C VAL A 373 5.20 12.99 -26.27
N THR A 374 5.63 13.36 -27.46
CA THR A 374 5.34 14.66 -28.05
C THR A 374 4.60 14.48 -29.38
N ARG A 375 3.45 15.13 -29.53
CA ARG A 375 2.69 15.09 -30.79
C ARG A 375 3.52 15.72 -31.91
N GLY A 376 3.62 15.01 -33.04
CA GLY A 376 4.29 15.52 -34.25
C GLY A 376 5.74 15.07 -34.42
N GLN A 377 6.26 14.19 -33.57
CA GLN A 377 7.58 13.58 -33.72
C GLN A 377 7.53 12.16 -34.28
N ILE A 378 8.69 11.64 -34.67
CA ILE A 378 8.88 10.35 -35.34
C ILE A 378 8.36 9.15 -34.51
N ILE A 379 8.30 9.30 -33.19
CA ILE A 379 7.85 8.26 -32.25
C ILE A 379 6.67 8.78 -31.44
N ASN A 380 5.50 8.19 -31.60
CA ASN A 380 4.32 8.46 -30.77
C ASN A 380 3.93 7.22 -29.98
N PHE A 381 3.92 7.33 -28.65
CA PHE A 381 3.36 6.30 -27.78
C PHE A 381 1.85 6.54 -27.58
N THR A 382 1.07 5.49 -27.64
CA THR A 382 -0.36 5.51 -27.30
C THR A 382 -0.62 4.48 -26.22
N VAL A 383 -1.48 4.80 -25.27
CA VAL A 383 -1.95 3.81 -24.28
C VAL A 383 -3.05 2.99 -24.92
N GLY A 384 -3.03 1.68 -24.69
CA GLY A 384 -4.06 0.79 -25.18
C GLY A 384 -5.20 0.57 -24.16
N PRO A 385 -6.33 0.00 -24.59
CA PRO A 385 -7.48 -0.26 -23.72
C PRO A 385 -7.18 -1.22 -22.56
N ALA A 386 -6.16 -2.07 -22.67
CA ALA A 386 -5.73 -2.94 -21.58
C ALA A 386 -5.34 -2.20 -20.31
N ALA A 387 -4.83 -0.97 -20.42
CA ALA A 387 -4.43 -0.18 -19.26
C ALA A 387 -5.60 0.11 -18.29
N PHE A 388 -6.82 0.31 -18.83
CA PHE A 388 -8.03 0.45 -18.02
C PHE A 388 -8.33 -0.83 -17.23
N TYR A 389 -8.38 -1.96 -17.92
CA TYR A 389 -8.69 -3.26 -17.31
C TYR A 389 -7.62 -3.69 -16.32
N PHE A 390 -6.36 -3.44 -16.63
CA PHE A 390 -5.24 -3.73 -15.76
C PHE A 390 -5.29 -2.88 -14.46
N GLY A 391 -5.51 -1.57 -14.59
CA GLY A 391 -5.67 -0.67 -13.44
C GLY A 391 -6.84 -1.09 -12.55
N ALA A 392 -8.00 -1.44 -13.14
CA ALA A 392 -9.16 -1.93 -12.41
C ALA A 392 -8.87 -3.25 -11.68
N ALA A 393 -8.21 -4.21 -12.36
CA ALA A 393 -7.83 -5.51 -11.78
C ALA A 393 -6.91 -5.34 -10.58
N VAL A 394 -5.86 -4.52 -10.72
CA VAL A 394 -4.91 -4.23 -9.65
C VAL A 394 -5.60 -3.58 -8.46
N PHE A 395 -6.45 -2.58 -8.68
CA PHE A 395 -7.17 -1.88 -7.63
C PHE A 395 -8.15 -2.79 -6.88
N LEU A 396 -8.96 -3.57 -7.60
CA LEU A 396 -9.90 -4.53 -7.02
C LEU A 396 -9.19 -5.60 -6.19
N THR A 397 -8.08 -6.14 -6.70
CA THR A 397 -7.30 -7.13 -5.95
C THR A 397 -6.61 -6.53 -4.73
N MET A 398 -6.24 -5.23 -4.74
CA MET A 398 -5.75 -4.53 -3.55
C MET A 398 -6.84 -4.36 -2.49
N ILE A 399 -8.05 -3.98 -2.90
CA ILE A 399 -9.20 -3.91 -1.98
C ILE A 399 -9.47 -5.29 -1.38
N SER A 400 -9.46 -6.34 -2.20
CA SER A 400 -9.66 -7.72 -1.72
C SER A 400 -8.65 -8.11 -0.66
N THR A 401 -7.36 -7.86 -0.90
CA THR A 401 -6.30 -8.16 0.09
C THR A 401 -6.41 -7.32 1.36
N SER A 402 -6.77 -6.04 1.26
CA SER A 402 -6.90 -5.16 2.43
C SER A 402 -8.12 -5.49 3.30
N GLN A 403 -9.17 -6.07 2.71
CA GLN A 403 -10.38 -6.48 3.43
C GLN A 403 -10.29 -7.90 4.03
N PHE A 404 -9.29 -8.68 3.62
CA PHE A 404 -9.11 -10.04 4.10
C PHE A 404 -8.62 -10.07 5.55
N ASP A 405 -9.42 -10.62 6.45
CA ASP A 405 -9.12 -10.73 7.87
C ASP A 405 -8.41 -12.07 8.17
N SER A 406 -7.12 -11.99 8.54
CA SER A 406 -6.30 -13.17 8.87
C SER A 406 -6.87 -14.04 10.01
N ARG A 407 -7.69 -13.45 10.90
CA ARG A 407 -8.36 -14.16 12.00
C ARG A 407 -9.34 -15.21 11.51
N LEU A 408 -9.90 -15.06 10.31
CA LEU A 408 -10.79 -16.08 9.72
C LEU A 408 -10.08 -17.41 9.52
N ILE A 409 -8.79 -17.40 9.17
CA ILE A 409 -7.97 -18.59 9.01
C ILE A 409 -7.83 -19.30 10.38
N TRP A 410 -7.55 -18.53 11.43
CA TRP A 410 -7.38 -19.06 12.77
C TRP A 410 -8.68 -19.59 13.38
N LYS A 411 -9.82 -18.93 13.15
CA LYS A 411 -11.14 -19.41 13.59
C LYS A 411 -11.50 -20.78 12.99
N VAL A 412 -11.10 -21.04 11.73
CA VAL A 412 -11.28 -22.34 11.09
C VAL A 412 -10.43 -23.42 11.76
N TYR A 413 -9.21 -23.05 12.17
CA TYR A 413 -8.28 -23.95 12.85
C TYR A 413 -8.71 -24.27 14.28
N ASP A 414 -9.11 -23.25 15.06
CA ASP A 414 -9.45 -23.38 16.48
C ASP A 414 -10.79 -24.12 16.72
N ARG A 415 -11.70 -24.16 15.75
CA ARG A 415 -12.98 -24.88 15.87
C ARG A 415 -12.86 -26.41 15.97
N LYS A 416 -11.68 -26.95 15.76
CA LYS A 416 -11.43 -28.41 15.75
C LYS A 416 -10.42 -28.89 16.80
N GLN A 417 -9.85 -27.97 17.60
CA GLN A 417 -9.18 -28.32 18.86
C GLN A 417 -10.18 -28.22 20.04
#